data_c6edbdb5d309e7c6e38d3290d8bddc70
#
_entry.id   c6edbdb5d309e7c6e38d3290d8bddc70
#
_cell.length_a   1.000
_cell.length_b   1.000
_cell.length_c   1.000
_cell.angle_alpha   90.00
_cell.angle_beta   90.00
_cell.angle_gamma   90.00
#
_symmetry.space_group_name_H-M   'P 1'
#
loop_
_entity.id
_entity.type
_entity.pdbx_description
1 polymer ?
#
loop_
_entity_poly.entity_id
_entity_poly.type
_entity_poly.pdbx_seq_one_letter_code
_entity_poly.pdbx_strand_id
1 'polypeptide(L)'
;MELRQILLLGALFLLILLWIRVRMTPKAKQARLRRKVKKGGFTYWEKFEDEWIVNEKDRVGLKYNDFSGCYVILIFEKPVHGHRFSGWENIYVGQSVNVCQRVHNHFNGKGKGDVYADIKYGKFAYVRLIPVKQKRLNDMETALIEAFSATSSYNKTKGGARKIDN
;
A
#
# COMPACT_ATOMS: atom_id res chain seq x y z
N MET A 1 44.23 18.30 -21.27
CA MET A 1 43.25 18.35 -20.19
C MET A 1 43.99 18.62 -18.89
N GLU A 2 43.66 19.73 -18.19
CA GLU A 2 44.40 20.11 -16.98
C GLU A 2 44.11 19.13 -15.82
N LEU A 3 45.12 18.89 -14.97
CA LEU A 3 45.00 17.95 -13.81
C LEU A 3 43.76 18.24 -12.94
N ARG A 4 43.42 19.56 -12.79
CA ARG A 4 42.19 19.97 -12.07
C ARG A 4 40.89 19.42 -12.70
N GLN A 5 40.81 19.36 -14.03
CA GLN A 5 39.63 18.84 -14.73
C GLN A 5 39.49 17.32 -14.52
N ILE A 6 40.62 16.59 -14.53
CA ILE A 6 40.64 15.15 -14.27
C ILE A 6 40.16 14.86 -12.83
N LEU A 7 40.66 15.62 -11.84
CA LEU A 7 40.24 15.47 -10.44
C LEU A 7 38.75 15.78 -10.23
N LEU A 8 38.22 16.84 -10.87
CA LEU A 8 36.80 17.18 -10.79
C LEU A 8 35.92 16.09 -11.40
N LEU A 9 36.30 15.57 -12.57
CA LEU A 9 35.57 14.47 -13.21
C LEU A 9 35.58 13.20 -12.34
N GLY A 10 36.73 12.88 -11.73
CA GLY A 10 36.84 11.75 -10.79
C GLY A 10 35.96 11.92 -9.56
N ALA A 11 35.95 13.12 -8.96
CA ALA A 11 35.08 13.42 -7.81
C ALA A 11 33.59 13.31 -8.18
N LEU A 12 33.20 13.86 -9.34
CA LEU A 12 31.80 13.76 -9.82
C LEU A 12 31.39 12.30 -10.06
N PHE A 13 32.27 11.51 -10.65
CA PHE A 13 32.02 10.08 -10.87
C PHE A 13 31.83 9.33 -9.56
N LEU A 14 32.65 9.58 -8.55
CA LEU A 14 32.51 8.99 -7.21
C LEU A 14 31.20 9.40 -6.54
N LEU A 15 30.79 10.66 -6.65
CA LEU A 15 29.50 11.14 -6.15
C LEU A 15 28.32 10.45 -6.82
N ILE A 16 28.39 10.23 -8.14
CA ILE A 16 27.36 9.50 -8.89
C ILE A 16 27.28 8.04 -8.43
N LEU A 17 28.42 7.38 -8.26
CA LEU A 17 28.45 6.00 -7.75
C LEU A 17 27.89 5.89 -6.34
N LEU A 18 28.23 6.82 -5.45
CA LEU A 18 27.69 6.90 -4.09
C LEU A 18 26.17 7.11 -4.11
N TRP A 19 25.71 8.04 -4.95
CA TRP A 19 24.28 8.32 -5.10
C TRP A 19 23.49 7.09 -5.63
N ILE A 20 24.04 6.37 -6.62
CA ILE A 20 23.46 5.12 -7.12
C ILE A 20 23.40 4.09 -5.98
N ARG A 21 24.50 3.92 -5.24
CA ARG A 21 24.57 2.97 -4.12
C ARG A 21 23.54 3.27 -3.04
N VAL A 22 23.37 4.52 -2.66
CA VAL A 22 22.36 4.95 -1.67
C VAL A 22 20.95 4.66 -2.19
N ARG A 23 20.66 4.96 -3.46
CA ARG A 23 19.36 4.67 -4.08
C ARG A 23 19.01 3.18 -4.19
N MET A 24 20.00 2.32 -4.20
CA MET A 24 19.83 0.87 -4.30
C MET A 24 19.63 0.19 -2.94
N THR A 25 19.77 0.91 -1.82
CA THR A 25 19.56 0.33 -0.49
C THR A 25 18.10 -0.14 -0.31
N PRO A 26 17.87 -1.24 0.43
CA PRO A 26 16.50 -1.70 0.74
C PRO A 26 15.64 -0.60 1.37
N LYS A 27 16.18 0.16 2.32
CA LYS A 27 15.49 1.29 2.97
C LYS A 27 15.05 2.36 1.97
N ALA A 28 15.91 2.73 1.01
CA ALA A 28 15.56 3.71 -0.02
C ALA A 28 14.47 3.19 -0.97
N LYS A 29 14.51 1.91 -1.33
CA LYS A 29 13.45 1.26 -2.14
C LYS A 29 12.10 1.26 -1.40
N GLN A 30 12.08 0.90 -0.14
CA GLN A 30 10.89 0.92 0.72
C GLN A 30 10.31 2.36 0.85
N ALA A 31 11.16 3.35 1.14
CA ALA A 31 10.75 4.75 1.23
C ALA A 31 10.16 5.27 -0.08
N ARG A 32 10.75 4.89 -1.23
CA ARG A 32 10.25 5.24 -2.56
C ARG A 32 8.89 4.59 -2.84
N LEU A 33 8.73 3.30 -2.52
CA LEU A 33 7.47 2.59 -2.68
C LEU A 33 6.37 3.24 -1.83
N ARG A 34 6.62 3.48 -0.54
CA ARG A 34 5.68 4.16 0.36
C ARG A 34 5.28 5.54 -0.17
N ARG A 35 6.25 6.35 -0.64
CA ARG A 35 5.97 7.66 -1.23
C ARG A 35 5.09 7.55 -2.47
N LYS A 36 5.37 6.59 -3.37
CA LYS A 36 4.58 6.35 -4.57
C LYS A 36 3.13 5.98 -4.24
N VAL A 37 2.92 5.09 -3.28
CA VAL A 37 1.58 4.68 -2.82
C VAL A 37 0.85 5.88 -2.23
N LYS A 38 1.48 6.64 -1.34
CA LYS A 38 0.88 7.83 -0.71
C LYS A 38 0.51 8.91 -1.73
N LYS A 39 1.37 9.15 -2.73
CA LYS A 39 1.11 10.13 -3.81
C LYS A 39 -0.14 9.78 -4.63
N GLY A 40 -0.46 8.50 -4.75
CA GLY A 40 -1.66 8.05 -5.48
C GLY A 40 -2.98 8.32 -4.75
N GLY A 41 -2.93 8.83 -3.51
CA GLY A 41 -4.10 9.10 -2.68
C GLY A 41 -4.72 7.85 -2.07
N PHE A 42 -5.64 8.08 -1.15
CA PHE A 42 -6.45 7.05 -0.49
C PHE A 42 -7.92 7.47 -0.54
N THR A 43 -8.79 6.49 -0.65
CA THR A 43 -10.25 6.68 -0.64
C THR A 43 -10.77 6.41 0.77
N TYR A 44 -11.63 7.26 1.30
CA TYR A 44 -12.33 7.03 2.56
C TYR A 44 -13.26 5.82 2.44
N TRP A 45 -13.42 5.04 3.51
CA TRP A 45 -14.10 3.75 3.45
C TRP A 45 -15.58 3.86 3.01
N GLU A 46 -16.34 4.86 3.49
CA GLU A 46 -17.73 5.07 3.05
C GLU A 46 -17.80 5.35 1.56
N LYS A 47 -16.94 6.24 1.06
CA LYS A 47 -16.86 6.52 -0.38
C LYS A 47 -16.50 5.27 -1.19
N PHE A 48 -15.63 4.39 -0.66
CA PHE A 48 -15.33 3.11 -1.29
C PHE A 48 -16.56 2.20 -1.34
N GLU A 49 -17.36 2.15 -0.25
CA GLU A 49 -18.60 1.37 -0.20
C GLU A 49 -19.66 1.93 -1.15
N ASP A 50 -19.78 3.25 -1.28
CA ASP A 50 -20.65 3.88 -2.27
C ASP A 50 -20.25 3.48 -3.71
N GLU A 51 -18.95 3.44 -4.00
CA GLU A 51 -18.41 3.02 -5.29
C GLU A 51 -18.51 1.48 -5.50
N TRP A 52 -18.68 0.70 -4.46
CA TRP A 52 -18.82 -0.75 -4.51
C TRP A 52 -20.05 -1.18 -5.30
N ILE A 53 -21.20 -0.53 -5.06
CA ILE A 53 -22.45 -0.74 -5.79
C ILE A 53 -22.97 0.61 -6.27
N VAL A 54 -22.50 1.07 -7.42
CA VAL A 54 -22.99 2.33 -8.00
C VAL A 54 -24.34 2.12 -8.69
N ASN A 55 -24.48 1.06 -9.48
CA ASN A 55 -25.69 0.70 -10.18
C ASN A 55 -25.77 -0.82 -10.38
N GLU A 56 -26.59 -1.49 -9.61
CA GLU A 56 -26.73 -2.95 -9.71
C GLU A 56 -27.43 -3.39 -11.00
N LYS A 57 -28.38 -2.60 -11.50
CA LYS A 57 -29.13 -2.91 -12.72
C LYS A 57 -28.20 -2.93 -13.93
N ASP A 58 -27.33 -1.95 -14.05
CA ASP A 58 -26.39 -1.81 -15.18
C ASP A 58 -25.07 -2.56 -14.93
N ARG A 59 -24.92 -3.19 -13.76
CA ARG A 59 -23.68 -3.85 -13.32
C ARG A 59 -22.46 -2.95 -13.36
N VAL A 60 -22.64 -1.70 -12.95
CA VAL A 60 -21.59 -0.69 -12.85
C VAL A 60 -21.19 -0.51 -11.39
N GLY A 61 -19.91 -0.58 -11.09
CA GLY A 61 -19.33 -0.42 -9.76
C GLY A 61 -18.14 -1.34 -9.54
N LEU A 62 -17.47 -1.19 -8.41
CA LEU A 62 -16.28 -2.00 -8.07
C LEU A 62 -16.59 -3.49 -7.93
N LYS A 63 -17.82 -3.84 -7.54
CA LYS A 63 -18.32 -5.23 -7.45
C LYS A 63 -18.22 -5.97 -8.78
N TYR A 64 -18.41 -5.28 -9.88
CA TYR A 64 -18.44 -5.85 -11.22
C TYR A 64 -17.13 -5.65 -12.00
N ASN A 65 -16.30 -4.70 -11.57
CA ASN A 65 -15.03 -4.34 -12.19
C ASN A 65 -13.84 -4.71 -11.31
N ASP A 66 -13.93 -5.82 -10.57
CA ASP A 66 -12.90 -6.25 -9.67
C ASP A 66 -11.64 -6.73 -10.41
N PHE A 67 -10.51 -6.65 -9.75
CA PHE A 67 -9.21 -6.98 -10.33
C PHE A 67 -8.24 -7.57 -9.30
N SER A 68 -7.18 -8.18 -9.82
CA SER A 68 -6.08 -8.68 -8.99
C SER A 68 -5.20 -7.53 -8.50
N GLY A 69 -4.93 -7.48 -7.20
CA GLY A 69 -4.15 -6.38 -6.62
C GLY A 69 -3.77 -6.55 -5.16
N CYS A 70 -2.99 -5.59 -4.70
CA CYS A 70 -2.72 -5.36 -3.28
C CYS A 70 -3.48 -4.13 -2.80
N TYR A 71 -3.65 -4.02 -1.48
CA TYR A 71 -4.27 -2.86 -0.87
C TYR A 71 -3.57 -2.49 0.42
N VAL A 72 -3.68 -1.20 0.76
CA VAL A 72 -3.21 -0.64 2.02
C VAL A 72 -4.40 0.06 2.68
N ILE A 73 -4.74 -0.32 3.90
CA ILE A 73 -5.75 0.32 4.73
C ILE A 73 -5.04 1.05 5.85
N LEU A 74 -5.27 2.35 5.97
CA LEU A 74 -4.74 3.21 7.03
C LEU A 74 -5.89 3.60 7.95
N ILE A 75 -5.68 3.50 9.26
CA ILE A 75 -6.65 3.87 10.28
C ILE A 75 -6.15 5.10 11.03
N PHE A 76 -7.03 6.07 11.22
CA PHE A 76 -6.77 7.33 11.91
C PHE A 76 -7.81 7.59 13.00
N GLU A 77 -7.38 8.21 14.10
CA GLU A 77 -8.27 8.71 15.16
C GLU A 77 -9.15 9.89 14.70
N LYS A 78 -8.65 10.66 13.74
CA LYS A 78 -9.32 11.87 13.23
C LYS A 78 -9.37 11.82 11.71
N PRO A 79 -10.35 12.50 11.08
CA PRO A 79 -10.42 12.55 9.63
C PRO A 79 -9.18 13.22 9.03
N VAL A 80 -8.70 12.69 7.90
CA VAL A 80 -7.57 13.25 7.17
C VAL A 80 -8.05 14.35 6.25
N HIS A 81 -7.51 15.55 6.43
CA HIS A 81 -7.76 16.69 5.54
C HIS A 81 -6.67 16.78 4.45
N GLY A 82 -7.10 16.90 3.20
CA GLY A 82 -6.22 16.96 2.04
C GLY A 82 -5.54 15.61 1.75
N HIS A 83 -4.29 15.67 1.27
CA HIS A 83 -3.54 14.48 0.85
C HIS A 83 -2.43 14.04 1.83
N ARG A 84 -2.51 14.47 3.10
CA ARG A 84 -1.48 14.18 4.10
C ARG A 84 -1.76 12.88 4.85
N PHE A 85 -1.57 11.74 4.19
CA PHE A 85 -1.69 10.42 4.81
C PHE A 85 -0.42 10.06 5.60
N SER A 86 -0.26 10.67 6.80
CA SER A 86 0.84 10.40 7.74
C SER A 86 0.30 10.43 9.17
N GLY A 87 0.95 9.69 10.09
CA GLY A 87 0.50 9.60 11.48
C GLY A 87 -0.74 8.73 11.65
N TRP A 88 -0.90 7.69 10.82
CA TRP A 88 -1.92 6.66 11.06
C TRP A 88 -1.64 5.93 12.36
N GLU A 89 -2.68 5.55 13.05
CA GLU A 89 -2.61 4.75 14.27
C GLU A 89 -2.37 3.28 13.92
N ASN A 90 -3.19 2.75 13.02
CA ASN A 90 -3.11 1.36 12.60
C ASN A 90 -3.02 1.25 11.08
N ILE A 91 -2.47 0.12 10.62
CA ILE A 91 -2.34 -0.19 9.21
C ILE A 91 -2.56 -1.67 8.96
N TYR A 92 -3.21 -1.98 7.85
CA TYR A 92 -3.31 -3.30 7.30
C TYR A 92 -2.96 -3.32 5.81
N VAL A 93 -2.13 -4.26 5.41
CA VAL A 93 -1.76 -4.51 4.01
C VAL A 93 -2.23 -5.91 3.64
N GLY A 94 -2.76 -6.08 2.45
CA GLY A 94 -3.17 -7.40 1.95
C GLY A 94 -3.19 -7.47 0.44
N GLN A 95 -3.54 -8.65 -0.05
CA GLN A 95 -3.63 -8.97 -1.47
C GLN A 95 -4.88 -9.80 -1.77
N SER A 96 -5.34 -9.74 -3.01
CA SER A 96 -6.41 -10.62 -3.51
C SER A 96 -6.41 -10.67 -5.03
N VAL A 97 -6.94 -11.75 -5.59
CA VAL A 97 -7.30 -11.82 -7.01
C VAL A 97 -8.56 -11.01 -7.31
N ASN A 98 -9.39 -10.76 -6.29
CA ASN A 98 -10.56 -9.88 -6.30
C ASN A 98 -10.38 -8.85 -5.18
N VAL A 99 -9.61 -7.79 -5.47
CA VAL A 99 -9.14 -6.86 -4.44
C VAL A 99 -10.26 -5.99 -3.88
N CYS A 100 -11.21 -5.58 -4.73
CA CYS A 100 -12.35 -4.77 -4.30
C CYS A 100 -13.27 -5.56 -3.37
N GLN A 101 -13.64 -6.79 -3.74
CA GLN A 101 -14.41 -7.70 -2.88
C GLN A 101 -13.72 -7.95 -1.54
N ARG A 102 -12.40 -8.13 -1.57
CA ARG A 102 -11.63 -8.38 -0.35
C ARG A 102 -11.65 -7.19 0.60
N VAL A 103 -11.51 -5.96 0.07
CA VAL A 103 -11.58 -4.73 0.86
C VAL A 103 -12.99 -4.50 1.39
N HIS A 104 -14.04 -4.67 0.57
CA HIS A 104 -15.43 -4.64 1.00
C HIS A 104 -15.67 -5.60 2.19
N ASN A 105 -15.16 -6.83 2.11
CA ASN A 105 -15.27 -7.78 3.21
C ASN A 105 -14.59 -7.30 4.51
N HIS A 106 -13.48 -6.56 4.42
CA HIS A 106 -12.84 -5.97 5.61
C HIS A 106 -13.73 -4.91 6.26
N PHE A 107 -14.34 -4.06 5.47
CA PHE A 107 -15.19 -2.96 5.96
C PHE A 107 -16.53 -3.46 6.53
N ASN A 108 -16.97 -4.66 6.13
CA ASN A 108 -18.23 -5.29 6.55
C ASN A 108 -18.06 -6.46 7.54
N GLY A 109 -16.91 -6.58 8.19
CA GLY A 109 -16.66 -7.56 9.25
C GLY A 109 -16.41 -8.98 8.76
N LYS A 110 -16.42 -9.26 7.44
CA LYS A 110 -16.16 -10.56 6.84
C LYS A 110 -14.66 -10.80 6.52
N GLY A 111 -13.78 -9.89 6.94
CA GLY A 111 -12.36 -9.93 6.67
C GLY A 111 -11.49 -9.84 7.91
N LYS A 112 -10.58 -8.87 7.97
CA LYS A 112 -9.72 -8.62 9.14
C LYS A 112 -10.54 -7.91 10.23
N GLY A 113 -10.81 -8.62 11.32
CA GLY A 113 -11.69 -8.15 12.40
C GLY A 113 -11.23 -6.84 13.04
N ASP A 114 -9.92 -6.63 13.20
CA ASP A 114 -9.37 -5.39 13.77
C ASP A 114 -9.74 -4.15 12.93
N VAL A 115 -9.74 -4.26 11.59
CA VAL A 115 -10.14 -3.16 10.69
C VAL A 115 -11.61 -2.80 10.87
N TYR A 116 -12.47 -3.82 10.93
CA TYR A 116 -13.91 -3.62 11.16
C TYR A 116 -14.20 -3.04 12.54
N ALA A 117 -13.50 -3.53 13.57
CA ALA A 117 -13.65 -3.02 14.92
C ALA A 117 -13.30 -1.53 15.01
N ASP A 118 -12.19 -1.10 14.42
CA ASP A 118 -11.80 0.31 14.39
C ASP A 118 -12.87 1.19 13.73
N ILE A 119 -13.43 0.77 12.59
CA ILE A 119 -14.53 1.48 11.91
C ILE A 119 -15.77 1.55 12.81
N LYS A 120 -16.14 0.43 13.42
CA LYS A 120 -17.29 0.35 14.31
C LYS A 120 -17.16 1.24 15.54
N TYR A 121 -15.93 1.45 16.03
CA TYR A 121 -15.64 2.33 17.15
C TYR A 121 -15.36 3.79 16.73
N GLY A 122 -15.71 4.16 15.50
CA GLY A 122 -15.71 5.55 15.01
C GLY A 122 -14.38 6.05 14.49
N LYS A 123 -13.40 5.17 14.23
CA LYS A 123 -12.16 5.55 13.58
C LYS A 123 -12.32 5.69 12.06
N PHE A 124 -11.40 6.42 11.46
CA PHE A 124 -11.44 6.80 10.05
C PHE A 124 -10.53 5.89 9.23
N ALA A 125 -11.12 5.01 8.43
CA ALA A 125 -10.39 4.09 7.54
C ALA A 125 -10.25 4.68 6.14
N TYR A 126 -9.03 4.57 5.58
CA TYR A 126 -8.73 5.00 4.23
C TYR A 126 -8.02 3.87 3.48
N VAL A 127 -8.44 3.59 2.26
CA VAL A 127 -7.90 2.50 1.46
C VAL A 127 -7.23 2.99 0.18
N ARG A 128 -6.12 2.36 -0.18
CA ARG A 128 -5.48 2.47 -1.49
C ARG A 128 -5.43 1.11 -2.16
N LEU A 129 -6.07 0.98 -3.32
CA LEU A 129 -5.97 -0.18 -4.19
C LEU A 129 -4.79 -0.03 -5.14
N ILE A 130 -4.07 -1.10 -5.37
CA ILE A 130 -2.87 -1.16 -6.21
C ILE A 130 -3.00 -2.34 -7.15
N PRO A 131 -3.34 -2.13 -8.44
CA PRO A 131 -3.43 -3.20 -9.42
C PRO A 131 -2.08 -3.91 -9.57
N VAL A 132 -2.09 -5.24 -9.47
CA VAL A 132 -0.89 -6.08 -9.54
C VAL A 132 -1.25 -7.37 -10.27
N LYS A 133 -0.40 -7.80 -11.20
CA LYS A 133 -0.57 -9.10 -11.89
C LYS A 133 -0.52 -10.23 -10.85
N GLN A 134 -1.40 -11.21 -10.96
CA GLN A 134 -1.56 -12.30 -9.98
C GLN A 134 -0.24 -12.97 -9.58
N LYS A 135 0.64 -13.26 -10.55
CA LYS A 135 1.96 -13.87 -10.30
C LYS A 135 2.91 -13.03 -9.44
N ARG A 136 2.61 -11.75 -9.20
CA ARG A 136 3.43 -10.81 -8.42
C ARG A 136 2.76 -10.35 -7.12
N LEU A 137 1.62 -10.91 -6.77
CA LEU A 137 0.87 -10.49 -5.59
C LEU A 137 1.69 -10.65 -4.32
N ASN A 138 2.29 -11.83 -4.09
CA ASN A 138 3.07 -12.11 -2.89
C ASN A 138 4.27 -11.16 -2.74
N ASP A 139 5.02 -10.94 -3.83
CA ASP A 139 6.18 -10.03 -3.81
C ASP A 139 5.77 -8.59 -3.48
N MET A 140 4.66 -8.12 -4.07
CA MET A 140 4.19 -6.77 -3.85
C MET A 140 3.62 -6.60 -2.45
N GLU A 141 2.84 -7.56 -1.93
CA GLU A 141 2.34 -7.53 -0.56
C GLU A 141 3.49 -7.45 0.45
N THR A 142 4.48 -8.34 0.33
CA THR A 142 5.67 -8.33 1.18
C THR A 142 6.40 -6.99 1.13
N ALA A 143 6.62 -6.45 -0.08
CA ALA A 143 7.26 -5.15 -0.25
C ALA A 143 6.46 -4.00 0.38
N LEU A 144 5.12 -4.04 0.30
CA LEU A 144 4.25 -3.05 0.92
C LEU A 144 4.25 -3.16 2.45
N ILE A 145 4.18 -4.38 3.00
CA ILE A 145 4.26 -4.63 4.45
C ILE A 145 5.56 -4.05 5.02
N GLU A 146 6.69 -4.30 4.35
CA GLU A 146 7.98 -3.74 4.74
C GLU A 146 8.03 -2.21 4.57
N ALA A 147 7.57 -1.69 3.43
CA ALA A 147 7.60 -0.26 3.14
C ALA A 147 6.79 0.56 4.15
N PHE A 148 5.69 0.02 4.65
CA PHE A 148 4.82 0.68 5.63
C PHE A 148 5.07 0.22 7.07
N SER A 149 5.99 -0.71 7.32
CA SER A 149 6.24 -1.31 8.63
C SER A 149 4.96 -1.92 9.24
N ALA A 150 4.11 -2.53 8.41
CA ALA A 150 2.78 -2.98 8.82
C ALA A 150 2.80 -4.15 9.82
N THR A 151 3.94 -4.83 9.99
CA THR A 151 4.12 -5.87 11.03
C THR A 151 4.08 -5.33 12.45
N SER A 152 4.29 -4.02 12.64
CA SER A 152 4.10 -3.35 13.94
C SER A 152 2.64 -3.04 14.26
N SER A 153 1.70 -3.39 13.37
CA SER A 153 0.27 -3.17 13.51
C SER A 153 -0.53 -4.45 13.19
N TYR A 154 -1.46 -4.42 12.25
CA TYR A 154 -2.39 -5.54 12.00
C TYR A 154 -1.81 -6.70 11.17
N ASN A 155 -0.68 -6.53 10.50
CA ASN A 155 0.00 -7.61 9.81
C ASN A 155 0.92 -8.36 10.78
N LYS A 156 0.51 -9.55 11.24
CA LYS A 156 1.31 -10.39 12.15
C LYS A 156 2.52 -11.05 11.48
N THR A 157 2.54 -11.11 10.13
CA THR A 157 3.58 -11.72 9.32
C THR A 157 4.02 -10.80 8.19
N LYS A 158 5.18 -11.09 7.60
CA LYS A 158 5.71 -10.31 6.46
C LYS A 158 4.97 -10.51 5.13
N GLY A 159 3.83 -11.22 5.15
CA GLY A 159 3.11 -11.59 3.93
C GLY A 159 3.69 -12.84 3.24
N GLY A 160 3.17 -13.15 2.07
CA GLY A 160 3.49 -14.35 1.32
C GLY A 160 2.44 -15.45 1.48
N ALA A 161 2.37 -16.35 0.50
CA ALA A 161 1.45 -17.48 0.53
C ALA A 161 1.69 -18.32 1.79
N ARG A 162 0.62 -18.68 2.49
CA ARG A 162 0.68 -19.83 3.40
C ARG A 162 1.17 -21.01 2.56
N LYS A 163 2.28 -21.62 2.97
CA LYS A 163 2.60 -22.95 2.47
C LYS A 163 1.38 -23.80 2.77
N ILE A 164 0.72 -24.28 1.73
CA ILE A 164 -0.24 -25.36 1.86
C ILE A 164 0.67 -26.58 2.09
N ASP A 165 0.84 -26.94 3.34
CA ASP A 165 1.44 -28.22 3.69
C ASP A 165 0.47 -29.29 3.18
N ASN A 166 0.89 -29.97 2.11
CA ASN A 166 0.20 -31.17 1.59
C ASN A 166 0.45 -32.33 2.53
#